data_f1570998f95046049c2fc3bc87e629fd
#
_entry.id   f1570998f95046049c2fc3bc87e629fd
#
_cell.length_a   1.000
_cell.length_b   1.000
_cell.length_c   1.000
_cell.angle_alpha   90.00
_cell.angle_beta   90.00
_cell.angle_gamma   90.00
#
_symmetry.space_group_name_H-M   'P 1'
#
loop_
_entity.id
_entity.type
_entity.pdbx_description
1 polymer ?
#
loop_
_entity_poly.entity_id
_entity_poly.type
_entity_poly.pdbx_seq_one_letter_code
_entity_poly.pdbx_strand_id
1 'polypeptide(L)'
;MRIAAASLAIALTLLTGCAAHAPTAAKAFSTVKLANGMLVDDKGFTLYTFDQDAPNSGRSTCYGNCAVTWPPVLAADGSKPSGRLSVITRDDGGRQWAFEGQPLYTWPEDQEPGDVYGDNYDKVWHVIKTTQL
;
A
#
# COMPACT_ATOMS: atom_id res chain seq x y z
N MET A 1 21.87 -60.14 -50.64
CA MET A 1 20.81 -59.89 -49.71
C MET A 1 21.34 -58.87 -48.65
N ARG A 2 21.01 -57.58 -48.78
CA ARG A 2 21.55 -56.53 -47.91
C ARG A 2 20.39 -56.02 -47.09
N ILE A 3 20.48 -56.19 -45.79
CA ILE A 3 19.47 -55.66 -44.82
C ILE A 3 19.97 -54.35 -44.36
N ALA A 4 19.20 -53.29 -44.66
CA ALA A 4 19.43 -51.94 -44.16
C ALA A 4 18.76 -51.75 -42.80
N ALA A 5 19.56 -51.47 -41.80
CA ALA A 5 19.07 -51.13 -40.46
C ALA A 5 18.74 -49.60 -40.42
N ALA A 6 17.47 -49.29 -40.22
CA ALA A 6 17.02 -47.94 -39.99
C ALA A 6 17.16 -47.57 -38.51
N SER A 7 18.05 -46.64 -38.20
CA SER A 7 18.19 -46.09 -36.83
C SER A 7 17.12 -45.00 -36.60
N LEU A 8 16.24 -45.28 -35.66
CA LEU A 8 15.23 -44.34 -35.19
C LEU A 8 15.83 -43.43 -34.12
N ALA A 9 16.10 -42.18 -34.46
CA ALA A 9 16.55 -41.17 -33.50
C ALA A 9 15.33 -40.57 -32.78
N ILE A 10 15.22 -40.84 -31.50
CA ILE A 10 14.20 -40.21 -30.63
C ILE A 10 14.75 -38.87 -30.17
N ALA A 11 14.19 -37.80 -30.71
CA ALA A 11 14.46 -36.44 -30.22
C ALA A 11 13.68 -36.17 -28.93
N LEU A 12 14.41 -36.12 -27.81
CA LEU A 12 13.86 -35.72 -26.51
C LEU A 12 13.77 -34.20 -26.44
N THR A 13 12.58 -33.65 -26.65
CA THR A 13 12.32 -32.21 -26.49
C THR A 13 12.20 -31.90 -25.00
N LEU A 14 13.21 -31.24 -24.46
CA LEU A 14 13.17 -30.63 -23.11
C LEU A 14 12.25 -29.39 -23.13
N LEU A 15 11.05 -29.52 -22.58
CA LEU A 15 10.20 -28.37 -22.27
C LEU A 15 10.79 -27.64 -21.06
N THR A 16 11.54 -26.59 -21.32
CA THR A 16 11.91 -25.60 -20.31
C THR A 16 10.65 -24.81 -19.93
N GLY A 17 9.99 -25.23 -18.85
CA GLY A 17 8.91 -24.47 -18.25
C GLY A 17 9.45 -23.16 -17.66
N CYS A 18 9.16 -22.02 -18.30
CA CYS A 18 9.31 -20.71 -17.67
C CYS A 18 8.30 -20.63 -16.52
N ALA A 19 8.76 -20.81 -15.29
CA ALA A 19 7.98 -20.43 -14.12
C ALA A 19 7.82 -18.91 -14.14
N ALA A 20 6.64 -18.44 -14.56
CA ALA A 20 6.27 -17.04 -14.44
C ALA A 20 6.16 -16.74 -12.94
N HIS A 21 7.17 -16.06 -12.37
CA HIS A 21 7.05 -15.44 -11.07
C HIS A 21 5.97 -14.35 -11.20
N ALA A 22 4.84 -14.54 -10.49
CA ALA A 22 3.89 -13.46 -10.30
C ALA A 22 4.65 -12.29 -9.64
N PRO A 23 4.57 -11.05 -10.15
CA PRO A 23 5.21 -9.92 -9.50
C PRO A 23 4.64 -9.79 -8.10
N THR A 24 5.47 -10.01 -7.09
CA THR A 24 5.14 -9.64 -5.71
C THR A 24 4.90 -8.14 -5.76
N ALA A 25 3.68 -7.68 -5.46
CA ALA A 25 3.37 -6.25 -5.44
C ALA A 25 4.38 -5.56 -4.52
N ALA A 26 5.25 -4.75 -5.10
CA ALA A 26 6.24 -4.03 -4.33
C ALA A 26 5.51 -3.11 -3.35
N LYS A 27 5.91 -3.17 -2.07
CA LYS A 27 5.35 -2.32 -1.03
C LYS A 27 5.58 -0.87 -1.42
N ALA A 28 4.52 -0.14 -1.75
CA ALA A 28 4.62 1.25 -2.18
C ALA A 28 4.81 2.14 -0.93
N PHE A 29 5.92 2.87 -0.90
CA PHE A 29 6.16 3.91 0.11
C PHE A 29 5.71 5.26 -0.45
N SER A 30 5.24 6.13 0.42
CA SER A 30 4.78 7.47 0.06
C SER A 30 5.34 8.53 0.99
N THR A 31 5.15 9.78 0.61
CA THR A 31 5.29 10.96 1.48
C THR A 31 3.92 11.57 1.69
N VAL A 32 3.77 12.34 2.77
CA VAL A 32 2.54 13.07 3.07
C VAL A 32 2.72 14.53 2.66
N LYS A 33 1.75 15.06 1.95
CA LYS A 33 1.71 16.44 1.47
C LYS A 33 0.38 17.11 1.83
N LEU A 34 0.36 18.40 1.68
CA LEU A 34 -0.85 19.21 1.79
C LEU A 34 -1.27 19.69 0.40
N ALA A 35 -2.49 19.44 0.01
CA ALA A 35 -3.09 19.93 -1.24
C ALA A 35 -4.56 20.28 -1.01
N ASN A 36 -4.97 21.46 -1.46
CA ASN A 36 -6.36 21.94 -1.38
C ASN A 36 -6.98 21.85 0.03
N GLY A 37 -6.16 22.07 1.08
CA GLY A 37 -6.61 21.99 2.47
C GLY A 37 -6.84 20.59 3.01
N MET A 38 -6.31 19.56 2.34
CA MET A 38 -6.38 18.14 2.76
C MET A 38 -5.00 17.49 2.75
N LEU A 39 -4.83 16.45 3.56
CA LEU A 39 -3.66 15.59 3.46
C LEU A 39 -3.78 14.67 2.26
N VAL A 40 -2.71 14.59 1.49
CA VAL A 40 -2.60 13.74 0.30
C VAL A 40 -1.26 13.01 0.30
N ASP A 41 -1.20 11.93 -0.46
CA ASP A 41 0.05 11.22 -0.72
C ASP A 41 0.92 11.95 -1.77
N ASP A 42 2.05 11.37 -2.16
CA ASP A 42 2.97 11.93 -3.15
C ASP A 42 2.36 12.04 -4.56
N LYS A 43 1.30 11.29 -4.85
CA LYS A 43 0.55 11.30 -6.11
C LYS A 43 -0.67 12.22 -6.08
N GLY A 44 -1.02 12.76 -4.91
CA GLY A 44 -2.17 13.65 -4.70
C GLY A 44 -3.46 12.95 -4.28
N PHE A 45 -3.42 11.65 -3.99
CA PHE A 45 -4.59 10.94 -3.46
C PHE A 45 -4.85 11.28 -2.01
N THR A 46 -6.11 11.38 -1.66
CA THR A 46 -6.58 11.77 -0.33
C THR A 46 -6.19 10.75 0.74
N LEU A 47 -5.82 11.24 1.91
CA LEU A 47 -5.49 10.42 3.07
C LEU A 47 -6.58 10.49 4.12
N TYR A 48 -6.77 9.35 4.79
CA TYR A 48 -7.86 9.12 5.74
C TYR A 48 -7.35 8.67 7.09
N THR A 49 -8.14 8.94 8.13
CA THR A 49 -7.99 8.38 9.48
C THR A 49 -9.11 7.41 9.80
N PHE A 50 -8.87 6.53 10.76
CA PHE A 50 -9.79 5.50 11.22
C PHE A 50 -10.13 5.70 12.70
N ASP A 51 -11.40 5.86 13.04
CA ASP A 51 -11.85 6.18 14.40
C ASP A 51 -11.52 5.12 15.44
N GLN A 52 -11.31 3.87 15.03
CA GLN A 52 -10.91 2.79 15.94
C GLN A 52 -9.42 2.80 16.27
N ASP A 53 -8.63 3.60 15.57
CA ASP A 53 -7.25 3.83 15.95
C ASP A 53 -7.20 4.88 17.09
N ALA A 54 -6.80 4.45 18.28
CA ALA A 54 -6.71 5.37 19.42
C ALA A 54 -5.66 6.46 19.13
N PRO A 55 -6.02 7.75 19.24
CA PRO A 55 -5.08 8.85 19.02
C PRO A 55 -3.86 8.73 19.93
N ASN A 56 -2.68 9.02 19.38
CA ASN A 56 -1.40 8.97 20.08
C ASN A 56 -1.03 7.62 20.72
N SER A 57 -1.72 6.54 20.32
CA SER A 57 -1.36 5.18 20.79
C SER A 57 -0.08 4.66 20.16
N GLY A 58 0.35 5.25 19.04
CA GLY A 58 1.45 4.75 18.22
C GLY A 58 1.12 3.43 17.51
N ARG A 59 -0.16 3.07 17.42
CA ARG A 59 -0.63 1.79 16.91
C ARG A 59 -1.76 1.97 15.91
N SER A 60 -1.75 1.10 14.90
CA SER A 60 -2.89 0.86 14.00
C SER A 60 -3.67 -0.35 14.50
N THR A 61 -4.98 -0.36 14.27
CA THR A 61 -5.86 -1.52 14.49
C THR A 61 -6.30 -2.15 13.17
N CYS A 62 -5.96 -1.54 12.03
CA CYS A 62 -6.36 -1.98 10.71
C CYS A 62 -5.33 -2.95 10.11
N TYR A 63 -5.65 -4.24 10.12
CA TYR A 63 -4.84 -5.35 9.60
C TYR A 63 -5.70 -6.31 8.76
N GLY A 64 -5.08 -7.26 8.07
CA GLY A 64 -5.78 -8.26 7.27
C GLY A 64 -6.68 -7.62 6.22
N ASN A 65 -7.96 -8.01 6.16
CA ASN A 65 -8.92 -7.48 5.19
C ASN A 65 -9.11 -5.97 5.31
N CYS A 66 -9.03 -5.40 6.52
CA CYS A 66 -9.06 -3.96 6.70
C CYS A 66 -7.92 -3.27 5.94
N ALA A 67 -6.69 -3.75 6.07
CA ALA A 67 -5.54 -3.16 5.40
C ALA A 67 -5.50 -3.43 3.88
N VAL A 68 -6.27 -4.40 3.38
CA VAL A 68 -6.50 -4.60 1.95
C VAL A 68 -7.47 -3.54 1.41
N THR A 69 -8.56 -3.31 2.14
CA THR A 69 -9.59 -2.33 1.79
C THR A 69 -9.11 -0.89 2.03
N TRP A 70 -8.36 -0.66 3.10
CA TRP A 70 -7.78 0.62 3.50
C TRP A 70 -6.26 0.49 3.64
N PRO A 71 -5.52 0.53 2.54
CA PRO A 71 -4.06 0.39 2.59
C PRO A 71 -3.41 1.46 3.47
N PRO A 72 -2.51 1.07 4.40
CA PRO A 72 -1.76 2.03 5.20
C PRO A 72 -0.79 2.84 4.33
N VAL A 73 -0.65 4.12 4.64
CA VAL A 73 0.33 5.00 4.01
C VAL A 73 1.70 4.70 4.59
N LEU A 74 2.51 3.97 3.83
CA LEU A 74 3.80 3.48 4.34
C LEU A 74 4.90 4.51 4.19
N ALA A 75 5.70 4.63 5.24
CA ALA A 75 6.90 5.45 5.26
C ALA A 75 8.12 4.60 4.93
N ALA A 76 8.99 5.09 4.03
CA ALA A 76 10.27 4.46 3.74
C ALA A 76 11.21 4.51 4.97
N ASP A 77 12.19 3.61 4.99
CA ASP A 77 13.24 3.67 6.00
C ASP A 77 14.01 4.99 5.87
N GLY A 78 14.26 5.62 7.01
CA GLY A 78 14.90 6.93 7.05
C GLY A 78 13.96 8.12 6.78
N SER A 79 12.66 7.90 6.55
CA SER A 79 11.69 9.01 6.51
C SER A 79 11.75 9.84 7.78
N LYS A 80 11.83 11.16 7.61
CA LYS A 80 11.92 12.11 8.73
C LYS A 80 10.60 12.84 8.88
N PRO A 81 9.80 12.50 9.89
CA PRO A 81 8.59 13.25 10.18
C PRO A 81 8.94 14.66 10.64
N SER A 82 8.04 15.60 10.35
CA SER A 82 8.15 17.01 10.78
C SER A 82 6.77 17.57 11.12
N GLY A 83 6.75 18.60 11.94
CA GLY A 83 5.51 19.26 12.33
C GLY A 83 4.57 18.30 13.07
N ARG A 84 3.35 18.14 12.53
CA ARG A 84 2.29 17.30 13.07
C ARG A 84 2.34 15.84 12.55
N LEU A 85 3.29 15.54 11.66
CA LEU A 85 3.52 14.19 11.14
C LEU A 85 4.40 13.37 12.09
N SER A 86 4.11 12.09 12.19
CA SER A 86 4.92 11.08 12.86
C SER A 86 4.94 9.79 12.05
N VAL A 87 5.78 8.85 12.47
CA VAL A 87 5.81 7.50 11.89
C VAL A 87 5.63 6.50 13.02
N ILE A 88 4.67 5.62 12.87
CA ILE A 88 4.44 4.50 13.79
C ILE A 88 5.02 3.21 13.22
N THR A 89 5.31 2.24 14.07
CA THR A 89 5.64 0.88 13.68
C THR A 89 4.41 0.01 13.87
N ARG A 90 3.99 -0.62 12.78
CA ARG A 90 2.86 -1.56 12.76
C ARG A 90 3.27 -2.90 13.37
N ASP A 91 2.32 -3.67 13.88
CA ASP A 91 2.58 -5.00 14.43
C ASP A 91 3.10 -5.99 13.36
N ASP A 92 2.83 -5.72 12.07
CA ASP A 92 3.40 -6.45 10.93
C ASP A 92 4.82 -6.00 10.51
N GLY A 93 5.44 -5.10 11.27
CA GLY A 93 6.78 -4.56 11.03
C GLY A 93 6.83 -3.42 10.01
N GLY A 94 5.72 -3.04 9.39
CA GLY A 94 5.64 -1.90 8.48
C GLY A 94 5.76 -0.57 9.23
N ARG A 95 6.36 0.43 8.59
CA ARG A 95 6.35 1.81 9.08
C ARG A 95 5.23 2.56 8.39
N GLN A 96 4.39 3.24 9.15
CA GLN A 96 3.20 3.93 8.64
C GLN A 96 3.22 5.40 9.07
N TRP A 97 2.90 6.29 8.15
CA TRP A 97 2.69 7.69 8.47
C TRP A 97 1.47 7.87 9.39
N ALA A 98 1.59 8.82 10.30
CA ALA A 98 0.53 9.28 11.16
C ALA A 98 0.50 10.81 11.19
N PHE A 99 -0.68 11.37 11.38
CA PHE A 99 -0.90 12.79 11.56
C PHE A 99 -1.58 13.02 12.90
N GLU A 100 -1.00 13.89 13.74
CA GLU A 100 -1.47 14.10 15.14
C GLU A 100 -1.68 12.79 15.91
N GLY A 101 -0.80 11.81 15.68
CA GLY A 101 -0.85 10.52 16.34
C GLY A 101 -1.91 9.55 15.80
N GLN A 102 -2.62 9.91 14.71
CA GLN A 102 -3.55 9.03 14.03
C GLN A 102 -2.92 8.43 12.77
N PRO A 103 -2.88 7.09 12.62
CA PRO A 103 -2.38 6.42 11.43
C PRO A 103 -3.14 6.84 10.17
N LEU A 104 -2.42 6.92 9.04
CA LEU A 104 -2.95 7.37 7.76
C LEU A 104 -3.15 6.21 6.79
N TYR A 105 -4.25 6.28 6.03
CA TYR A 105 -4.68 5.27 5.07
C TYR A 105 -5.08 5.90 3.74
N THR A 106 -5.13 5.08 2.69
CA THR A 106 -5.70 5.43 1.38
C THR A 106 -6.99 4.67 1.13
N TRP A 107 -7.79 5.17 0.19
CA TRP A 107 -9.01 4.51 -0.29
C TRP A 107 -8.86 4.15 -1.77
N PRO A 108 -8.81 2.84 -2.14
CA PRO A 108 -8.57 2.43 -3.52
C PRO A 108 -9.66 2.82 -4.53
N GLU A 109 -10.86 3.19 -4.05
CA GLU A 109 -11.93 3.69 -4.91
C GLU A 109 -11.78 5.18 -5.28
N ASP A 110 -10.86 5.91 -4.65
CA ASP A 110 -10.42 7.21 -5.13
C ASP A 110 -9.60 6.98 -6.42
N GLN A 111 -10.08 7.50 -7.54
CA GLN A 111 -9.51 7.23 -8.86
C GLN A 111 -8.63 8.37 -9.37
N GLU A 112 -8.90 9.58 -8.87
CA GLU A 112 -8.18 10.78 -9.28
C GLU A 112 -7.72 11.59 -8.05
N PRO A 113 -6.62 12.38 -8.18
CA PRO A 113 -6.21 13.30 -7.14
C PRO A 113 -7.33 14.27 -6.76
N GLY A 114 -7.65 14.33 -5.46
CA GLY A 114 -8.73 15.16 -4.92
C GLY A 114 -10.06 14.44 -4.71
N ASP A 115 -10.18 13.19 -5.15
CA ASP A 115 -11.33 12.36 -4.80
C ASP A 115 -11.38 12.13 -3.28
N VAL A 116 -12.58 12.04 -2.74
CA VAL A 116 -12.86 11.87 -1.31
C VAL A 116 -13.98 10.84 -1.07
N TYR A 117 -14.03 9.82 -1.90
CA TYR A 117 -15.11 8.81 -1.84
C TYR A 117 -15.10 7.98 -0.55
N GLY A 118 -13.97 7.96 0.16
CA GLY A 118 -13.84 7.29 1.44
C GLY A 118 -14.32 8.14 2.64
N ASP A 119 -14.64 9.43 2.45
CA ASP A 119 -15.03 10.29 3.56
C ASP A 119 -16.36 9.85 4.18
N ASN A 120 -16.37 9.73 5.50
CA ASN A 120 -17.50 9.25 6.29
C ASN A 120 -17.95 7.80 5.97
N TYR A 121 -17.09 7.00 5.34
CA TYR A 121 -17.37 5.59 5.07
C TYR A 121 -17.59 4.83 6.40
N ASP A 122 -18.69 4.11 6.49
CA ASP A 122 -19.16 3.45 7.71
C ASP A 122 -19.18 4.35 8.95
N LYS A 123 -19.13 5.68 8.79
CA LYS A 123 -19.09 6.71 9.84
C LYS A 123 -17.84 6.59 10.74
N VAL A 124 -16.80 5.90 10.32
CA VAL A 124 -15.54 5.67 11.06
C VAL A 124 -14.28 6.03 10.27
N TRP A 125 -14.41 6.36 8.98
CA TRP A 125 -13.31 6.80 8.13
C TRP A 125 -13.48 8.26 7.75
N HIS A 126 -12.43 9.06 7.87
CA HIS A 126 -12.55 10.51 7.72
C HIS A 126 -11.37 11.12 6.97
N VAL A 127 -11.67 12.07 6.08
CA VAL A 127 -10.68 12.96 5.46
C VAL A 127 -10.10 13.91 6.50
N ILE A 128 -8.82 14.19 6.39
CA ILE A 128 -8.15 15.16 7.25
C ILE A 128 -8.11 16.51 6.52
N LYS A 129 -8.87 17.47 7.04
CA LYS A 129 -8.85 18.86 6.57
C LYS A 129 -7.92 19.67 7.45
N THR A 130 -6.89 20.24 6.87
CA THR A 130 -5.89 21.05 7.58
C THR A 130 -5.20 22.02 6.64
N THR A 131 -4.64 23.08 7.19
CA THR A 131 -3.82 24.06 6.46
C THR A 131 -2.33 23.95 6.80
N GLN A 132 -1.95 23.02 7.68
CA GLN A 132 -0.56 22.83 8.15
C GLN A 132 -0.24 21.34 8.34
N LEU A 133 1.00 20.96 8.02
CA LEU A 133 1.59 19.67 8.33
C LEU A 133 2.22 19.65 9.71
#